data_64bc8c894c695b65689c5a90fa76564f
#
_entry.id   64bc8c894c695b65689c5a90fa76564f
#
_cell.length_a   1.000
_cell.length_b   1.000
_cell.length_c   1.000
_cell.angle_alpha   90.00
_cell.angle_beta   90.00
_cell.angle_gamma   90.00
#
_symmetry.space_group_name_H-M   'P 1'
#
loop_
_entity.id
_entity.type
_entity.pdbx_description
1 polymer ?
#
loop_
_entity_poly.entity_id
_entity_poly.type
_entity_poly.pdbx_seq_one_letter_code
_entity_poly.pdbx_strand_id
1 'polypeptide(L)'
;MSKDWEEKFRPEDLQRIRGFRLMDDDFMSKCFEENIECTEMVLQIVLGRDDLKVEKVAIQHQLKNLQGRSIIFDIYATDHAGKRYNVEIQRADRGAGAKRARYHSSLIDANVTEPGEKLENLVETYVIFITEHDVLGKGKPIYHIDRVIKETGENFGDEAHILYVNGEYRDESPIGTLMHDFSCTNAKDIKYRTLSERVRYFKEDEKGVAAMCKAMEDMRDEAALAARLAERKEVASRLLKKGAMSFEEIAEISQLSVEEVRALAGKRGA
;
A
#
# COMPACT_ATOMS: atom_id res chain seq x y z
N MET A 1 23.67 -16.00 -19.83
CA MET A 1 24.49 -14.87 -20.33
C MET A 1 23.99 -13.63 -19.64
N SER A 2 24.84 -12.90 -18.90
CA SER A 2 24.50 -11.57 -18.41
C SER A 2 24.30 -10.64 -19.62
N LYS A 3 23.34 -9.73 -19.52
CA LYS A 3 23.15 -8.74 -20.57
C LYS A 3 24.20 -7.64 -20.36
N ASP A 4 24.83 -7.14 -21.42
CA ASP A 4 25.93 -6.16 -21.34
C ASP A 4 25.60 -4.90 -20.50
N TRP A 5 24.30 -4.53 -20.43
CA TRP A 5 23.85 -3.40 -19.64
C TRP A 5 23.74 -3.70 -18.12
N GLU A 6 23.72 -4.99 -17.68
CA GLU A 6 23.66 -5.36 -16.26
C GLU A 6 24.89 -4.86 -15.49
N GLU A 7 26.04 -4.71 -16.16
CA GLU A 7 27.28 -4.19 -15.55
C GLU A 7 27.18 -2.73 -15.08
N LYS A 8 26.16 -2.00 -15.55
CA LYS A 8 25.88 -0.61 -15.14
C LYS A 8 25.26 -0.51 -13.75
N PHE A 9 24.75 -1.60 -13.20
CA PHE A 9 23.99 -1.64 -11.95
C PHE A 9 24.71 -2.47 -10.88
N ARG A 10 24.41 -2.18 -9.63
CA ARG A 10 24.97 -2.91 -8.49
C ARG A 10 24.47 -4.35 -8.51
N PRO A 11 25.36 -5.37 -8.37
CA PRO A 11 24.95 -6.77 -8.39
C PRO A 11 23.89 -7.11 -7.33
N GLU A 12 23.97 -6.49 -6.14
CA GLU A 12 23.02 -6.69 -5.05
C GLU A 12 21.62 -6.20 -5.43
N ASP A 13 21.52 -5.07 -6.13
CA ASP A 13 20.24 -4.51 -6.58
C ASP A 13 19.63 -5.42 -7.66
N LEU A 14 20.42 -5.89 -8.61
CA LEU A 14 19.96 -6.86 -9.61
C LEU A 14 19.46 -8.16 -8.97
N GLN A 15 20.19 -8.69 -7.99
CA GLN A 15 19.79 -9.90 -7.27
C GLN A 15 18.46 -9.67 -6.55
N ARG A 16 18.30 -8.53 -5.90
CA ARG A 16 17.05 -8.16 -5.18
C ARG A 16 15.90 -8.03 -6.15
N ILE A 17 16.06 -7.34 -7.29
CA ILE A 17 15.04 -7.20 -8.32
C ILE A 17 14.57 -8.56 -8.84
N ARG A 18 15.51 -9.49 -9.10
CA ARG A 18 15.16 -10.86 -9.55
C ARG A 18 14.32 -11.62 -8.52
N GLY A 19 14.53 -11.37 -7.21
CA GLY A 19 13.80 -12.00 -6.12
C GLY A 19 12.43 -11.40 -5.81
N PHE A 20 12.10 -10.21 -6.30
CA PHE A 20 10.82 -9.58 -6.02
C PHE A 20 9.62 -10.35 -6.58
N ARG A 21 8.50 -10.26 -5.86
CA ARG A 21 7.17 -10.78 -6.23
C ARG A 21 6.17 -9.63 -6.24
N LEU A 22 5.02 -9.79 -6.85
CA LEU A 22 3.94 -8.80 -6.78
C LEU A 22 3.37 -8.65 -5.35
N MET A 23 3.66 -9.60 -4.44
CA MET A 23 3.38 -9.47 -3.01
C MET A 23 4.35 -8.52 -2.27
N ASP A 24 5.44 -8.08 -2.90
CA ASP A 24 6.41 -7.17 -2.29
C ASP A 24 6.03 -5.73 -2.64
N ASP A 25 5.75 -4.90 -1.64
CA ASP A 25 5.17 -3.56 -1.72
C ASP A 25 5.90 -2.66 -2.74
N ASP A 26 7.22 -2.52 -2.60
CA ASP A 26 8.04 -1.68 -3.47
C ASP A 26 7.93 -2.08 -4.96
N PHE A 27 7.91 -3.40 -5.22
CA PHE A 27 7.84 -3.93 -6.57
C PHE A 27 6.43 -3.85 -7.14
N MET A 28 5.43 -4.16 -6.32
CA MET A 28 4.02 -4.01 -6.65
C MET A 28 3.71 -2.56 -7.03
N SER A 29 4.12 -1.60 -6.19
CA SER A 29 3.92 -0.17 -6.45
C SER A 29 4.44 0.22 -7.83
N LYS A 30 5.65 -0.21 -8.21
CA LYS A 30 6.19 0.05 -9.56
C LYS A 30 5.45 -0.68 -10.67
N CYS A 31 4.98 -1.89 -10.45
CA CYS A 31 4.22 -2.64 -11.45
C CYS A 31 2.84 -2.02 -11.74
N PHE A 32 2.20 -1.45 -10.73
CA PHE A 32 0.87 -0.84 -10.86
C PHE A 32 0.90 0.66 -11.13
N GLU A 33 2.04 1.34 -10.92
CA GLU A 33 2.21 2.77 -11.20
C GLU A 33 1.90 3.09 -12.66
N GLU A 34 0.98 4.03 -12.89
CA GLU A 34 0.51 4.44 -14.22
C GLU A 34 -0.02 3.28 -15.10
N ASN A 35 -0.48 2.19 -14.47
CA ASN A 35 -0.95 1.02 -15.19
C ASN A 35 -2.40 0.66 -14.82
N ILE A 36 -3.34 1.30 -15.52
CA ILE A 36 -4.77 1.06 -15.35
C ILE A 36 -5.12 -0.40 -15.67
N GLU A 37 -4.53 -0.99 -16.70
CA GLU A 37 -4.84 -2.34 -17.19
C GLU A 37 -4.55 -3.41 -16.12
N CYS A 38 -3.41 -3.32 -15.42
CA CYS A 38 -3.11 -4.25 -14.33
C CYS A 38 -4.12 -4.12 -13.17
N THR A 39 -4.46 -2.88 -12.79
CA THR A 39 -5.42 -2.62 -11.70
C THR A 39 -6.83 -3.09 -12.08
N GLU A 40 -7.29 -2.78 -13.28
CA GLU A 40 -8.60 -3.21 -13.81
C GLU A 40 -8.70 -4.74 -13.79
N MET A 41 -7.72 -5.44 -14.33
CA MET A 41 -7.69 -6.90 -14.35
C MET A 41 -7.75 -7.50 -12.93
N VAL A 42 -6.98 -6.96 -11.98
CA VAL A 42 -7.01 -7.44 -10.59
C VAL A 42 -8.39 -7.22 -9.98
N LEU A 43 -8.99 -6.04 -10.16
CA LEU A 43 -10.32 -5.73 -9.65
C LEU A 43 -11.40 -6.60 -10.29
N GLN A 44 -11.34 -6.82 -11.61
CA GLN A 44 -12.26 -7.70 -12.33
C GLN A 44 -12.23 -9.12 -11.75
N ILE A 45 -11.02 -9.67 -11.52
CA ILE A 45 -10.86 -11.03 -10.97
C ILE A 45 -11.36 -11.10 -9.53
N VAL A 46 -10.95 -10.14 -8.68
CA VAL A 46 -11.29 -10.16 -7.25
C VAL A 46 -12.79 -9.97 -7.02
N LEU A 47 -13.44 -9.13 -7.82
CA LEU A 47 -14.88 -8.84 -7.70
C LEU A 47 -15.77 -9.74 -8.56
N GLY A 48 -15.17 -10.57 -9.46
CA GLY A 48 -15.92 -11.40 -10.41
C GLY A 48 -16.73 -10.56 -11.40
N ARG A 49 -16.19 -9.40 -11.82
CA ARG A 49 -16.88 -8.39 -12.65
C ARG A 49 -16.09 -8.04 -13.90
N ASP A 50 -16.30 -8.76 -14.97
CA ASP A 50 -15.65 -8.49 -16.27
C ASP A 50 -16.07 -7.15 -16.91
N ASP A 51 -17.19 -6.58 -16.47
CA ASP A 51 -17.72 -5.29 -16.91
C ASP A 51 -17.04 -4.09 -16.25
N LEU A 52 -16.30 -4.29 -15.17
CA LEU A 52 -15.64 -3.21 -14.45
C LEU A 52 -14.58 -2.53 -15.32
N LYS A 53 -14.66 -1.19 -15.39
CA LYS A 53 -13.71 -0.35 -16.11
C LYS A 53 -13.13 0.70 -15.18
N VAL A 54 -11.83 0.64 -15.00
CA VAL A 54 -11.08 1.60 -14.18
C VAL A 54 -10.82 2.88 -14.99
N GLU A 55 -11.12 4.02 -14.40
CA GLU A 55 -10.87 5.34 -14.99
C GLU A 55 -9.55 5.93 -14.51
N LYS A 56 -9.28 5.81 -13.19
CA LYS A 56 -8.11 6.41 -12.55
C LYS A 56 -7.49 5.46 -11.54
N VAL A 57 -6.15 5.50 -11.47
CA VAL A 57 -5.35 4.77 -10.48
C VAL A 57 -4.33 5.73 -9.88
N ALA A 58 -4.18 5.69 -8.57
CA ALA A 58 -3.11 6.34 -7.84
C ALA A 58 -2.43 5.31 -6.93
N ILE A 59 -1.10 5.28 -6.96
CA ILE A 59 -0.28 4.41 -6.12
C ILE A 59 0.27 5.21 -4.95
N GLN A 60 0.39 4.58 -3.79
CA GLN A 60 0.85 5.22 -2.54
C GLN A 60 0.06 6.51 -2.25
N HIS A 61 -1.27 6.43 -2.46
CA HIS A 61 -2.16 7.58 -2.36
C HIS A 61 -2.43 7.94 -0.91
N GLN A 62 -2.04 9.16 -0.52
CA GLN A 62 -2.27 9.66 0.83
C GLN A 62 -3.66 10.28 0.99
N LEU A 63 -4.48 9.69 1.86
CA LEU A 63 -5.68 10.33 2.38
C LEU A 63 -5.37 11.03 3.70
N LYS A 64 -5.58 12.34 3.72
CA LYS A 64 -5.31 13.16 4.90
C LYS A 64 -6.46 13.10 5.89
N ASN A 65 -6.15 12.92 7.15
CA ASN A 65 -7.07 13.18 8.25
C ASN A 65 -6.56 14.39 9.04
N LEU A 66 -7.24 15.52 8.92
CA LEU A 66 -6.84 16.79 9.56
C LEU A 66 -6.90 16.73 11.08
N GLN A 67 -7.71 15.81 11.64
CA GLN A 67 -7.92 15.68 13.09
C GLN A 67 -7.27 14.41 13.67
N GLY A 68 -6.67 13.57 12.86
CA GLY A 68 -6.15 12.28 13.31
C GLY A 68 -5.10 11.67 12.38
N ARG A 69 -5.03 10.34 12.38
CA ARG A 69 -4.05 9.61 11.61
C ARG A 69 -4.44 9.56 10.13
N SER A 70 -3.61 10.15 9.27
CA SER A 70 -3.68 9.93 7.82
C SER A 70 -3.26 8.50 7.46
N ILE A 71 -3.67 8.03 6.29
CA ILE A 71 -3.27 6.73 5.73
C ILE A 71 -2.71 6.92 4.32
N ILE A 72 -1.90 5.96 3.91
CA ILE A 72 -1.42 5.82 2.54
C ILE A 72 -1.98 4.49 2.03
N PHE A 73 -2.66 4.54 0.90
CA PHE A 73 -3.19 3.37 0.20
C PHE A 73 -2.17 2.86 -0.80
N ASP A 74 -1.96 1.55 -0.85
CA ASP A 74 -1.05 0.95 -1.83
C ASP A 74 -1.55 1.21 -3.24
N ILE A 75 -2.81 0.88 -3.54
CA ILE A 75 -3.49 1.20 -4.80
C ILE A 75 -4.85 1.84 -4.49
N TYR A 76 -5.13 3.00 -5.07
CA TYR A 76 -6.42 3.66 -4.99
C TYR A 76 -6.97 3.87 -6.40
N ALA A 77 -8.13 3.29 -6.70
CA ALA A 77 -8.73 3.34 -8.02
C ALA A 77 -10.15 3.89 -7.99
N THR A 78 -10.56 4.46 -9.13
CA THR A 78 -11.93 4.92 -9.39
C THR A 78 -12.39 4.29 -10.70
N ASP A 79 -13.62 3.78 -10.76
CA ASP A 79 -14.23 3.31 -12.00
C ASP A 79 -15.09 4.40 -12.67
N HIS A 80 -15.61 4.09 -13.86
CA HIS A 80 -16.47 5.01 -14.61
C HIS A 80 -17.80 5.35 -13.91
N ALA A 81 -18.25 4.53 -12.96
CA ALA A 81 -19.42 4.80 -12.13
C ALA A 81 -19.11 5.65 -10.90
N GLY A 82 -17.83 6.01 -10.71
CA GLY A 82 -17.39 6.82 -9.58
C GLY A 82 -17.10 6.00 -8.32
N LYS A 83 -17.27 4.68 -8.33
CA LYS A 83 -16.95 3.81 -7.17
C LYS A 83 -15.49 3.87 -6.81
N ARG A 84 -15.18 3.67 -5.54
CA ARG A 84 -13.82 3.76 -5.00
C ARG A 84 -13.30 2.39 -4.57
N TYR A 85 -12.08 2.11 -4.94
CA TYR A 85 -11.40 0.85 -4.64
C TYR A 85 -10.06 1.16 -3.98
N ASN A 86 -9.87 0.67 -2.76
CA ASN A 86 -8.57 0.61 -2.10
C ASN A 86 -8.09 -0.84 -2.11
N VAL A 87 -6.94 -1.11 -2.71
CA VAL A 87 -6.30 -2.43 -2.66
C VAL A 87 -5.02 -2.31 -1.84
N GLU A 88 -4.93 -3.09 -0.79
CA GLU A 88 -3.79 -3.20 0.13
C GLU A 88 -3.12 -4.55 -0.03
N ILE A 89 -1.82 -4.58 -0.22
CA ILE A 89 -1.04 -5.81 -0.31
C ILE A 89 -0.27 -6.00 0.98
N GLN A 90 -0.58 -7.05 1.74
CA GLN A 90 -0.07 -7.23 3.10
C GLN A 90 0.65 -8.56 3.27
N ARG A 91 1.97 -8.51 3.43
CA ARG A 91 2.79 -9.69 3.75
C ARG A 91 2.69 -10.08 5.23
N ALA A 92 2.47 -9.12 6.10
CA ALA A 92 2.37 -9.36 7.54
C ALA A 92 0.90 -9.31 7.98
N ASP A 93 0.40 -10.37 8.62
CA ASP A 93 -0.99 -10.51 9.08
C ASP A 93 -1.45 -9.33 9.96
N ARG A 94 -0.52 -8.75 10.74
CA ARG A 94 -0.81 -7.56 11.57
C ARG A 94 -1.23 -6.33 10.76
N GLY A 95 -0.90 -6.28 9.48
CA GLY A 95 -1.29 -5.20 8.57
C GLY A 95 -2.77 -5.25 8.15
N ALA A 96 -3.40 -6.43 8.17
CA ALA A 96 -4.73 -6.67 7.65
C ALA A 96 -5.83 -6.75 8.74
N GLY A 97 -5.68 -6.02 9.84
CA GLY A 97 -6.64 -6.07 10.95
C GLY A 97 -7.99 -5.43 10.60
N ALA A 98 -9.11 -6.03 11.08
CA ALA A 98 -10.48 -5.58 10.83
C ALA A 98 -10.74 -4.10 11.18
N LYS A 99 -10.13 -3.60 12.27
CA LYS A 99 -10.24 -2.18 12.64
C LYS A 99 -9.53 -1.26 11.64
N ARG A 100 -8.42 -1.72 11.02
CA ARG A 100 -7.74 -0.99 9.96
C ARG A 100 -8.62 -0.91 8.71
N ALA A 101 -9.20 -2.03 8.29
CA ALA A 101 -10.11 -2.07 7.15
C ALA A 101 -11.28 -1.10 7.32
N ARG A 102 -11.93 -1.11 8.51
CA ARG A 102 -12.99 -0.15 8.84
C ARG A 102 -12.51 1.29 8.79
N TYR A 103 -11.30 1.57 9.28
CA TYR A 103 -10.73 2.92 9.28
C TYR A 103 -10.45 3.42 7.86
N HIS A 104 -9.93 2.53 6.97
CA HIS A 104 -9.75 2.83 5.55
C HIS A 104 -11.07 3.21 4.88
N SER A 105 -12.14 2.41 5.06
CA SER A 105 -13.48 2.70 4.55
C SER A 105 -13.97 4.09 5.01
N SER A 106 -13.90 4.37 6.32
CA SER A 106 -14.33 5.66 6.87
C SER A 106 -13.54 6.86 6.33
N LEU A 107 -12.24 6.70 6.02
CA LEU A 107 -11.44 7.78 5.45
C LEU A 107 -11.72 7.98 3.96
N ILE A 108 -12.05 6.93 3.22
CA ILE A 108 -12.53 7.09 1.84
C ILE A 108 -13.77 7.96 1.86
N ASP A 109 -14.80 7.60 2.63
CA ASP A 109 -16.06 8.34 2.72
C ASP A 109 -15.83 9.81 3.11
N ALA A 110 -14.98 10.05 4.11
CA ALA A 110 -14.67 11.41 4.59
C ALA A 110 -13.89 12.27 3.57
N ASN A 111 -13.21 11.65 2.60
CA ASN A 111 -12.41 12.39 1.62
C ASN A 111 -13.08 12.49 0.23
N VAL A 112 -14.12 11.72 -0.03
CA VAL A 112 -14.90 11.82 -1.29
C VAL A 112 -16.13 12.69 -1.16
N THR A 113 -16.56 13.01 0.07
CA THR A 113 -17.75 13.82 0.34
C THR A 113 -17.36 15.29 0.43
N GLU A 114 -17.98 16.11 -0.40
CA GLU A 114 -17.78 17.56 -0.39
C GLU A 114 -18.64 18.26 0.69
N PRO A 115 -18.19 19.40 1.23
CA PRO A 115 -18.99 20.15 2.20
C PRO A 115 -20.36 20.54 1.65
N GLY A 116 -21.43 20.11 2.33
CA GLY A 116 -22.81 20.37 1.95
C GLY A 116 -23.41 19.34 0.99
N GLU A 117 -22.65 18.34 0.60
CA GLU A 117 -23.18 17.21 -0.16
C GLU A 117 -24.09 16.34 0.69
N LYS A 118 -25.12 15.76 0.08
CA LYS A 118 -26.03 14.83 0.77
C LYS A 118 -25.36 13.48 0.93
N LEU A 119 -25.46 12.88 2.11
CA LEU A 119 -24.86 11.57 2.41
C LEU A 119 -25.46 10.43 1.59
N GLU A 120 -26.67 10.60 1.06
CA GLU A 120 -27.31 9.64 0.15
C GLU A 120 -26.58 9.52 -1.20
N ASN A 121 -25.68 10.47 -1.50
CA ASN A 121 -24.85 10.48 -2.72
C ASN A 121 -23.47 9.82 -2.48
N LEU A 122 -23.21 9.29 -1.28
CA LEU A 122 -21.96 8.53 -1.04
C LEU A 122 -21.82 7.43 -2.08
N VAL A 123 -20.63 7.33 -2.64
CA VAL A 123 -20.34 6.34 -3.68
C VAL A 123 -20.02 4.99 -3.02
N GLU A 124 -20.34 3.92 -3.73
CA GLU A 124 -19.97 2.56 -3.32
C GLU A 124 -18.45 2.42 -3.16
N THR A 125 -18.00 1.82 -2.05
CA THR A 125 -16.60 1.74 -1.68
C THR A 125 -16.15 0.32 -1.39
N TYR A 126 -14.94 -0.01 -1.81
CA TYR A 126 -14.32 -1.31 -1.61
C TYR A 126 -12.95 -1.17 -0.94
N VAL A 127 -12.77 -1.83 0.19
CA VAL A 127 -11.47 -1.99 0.85
C VAL A 127 -11.04 -3.44 0.71
N ILE A 128 -10.03 -3.69 -0.09
CA ILE A 128 -9.58 -5.02 -0.50
C ILE A 128 -8.19 -5.27 0.09
N PHE A 129 -8.06 -6.25 0.97
CA PHE A 129 -6.78 -6.74 1.45
C PHE A 129 -6.37 -8.01 0.71
N ILE A 130 -5.27 -7.97 -0.04
CA ILE A 130 -4.62 -9.17 -0.57
C ILE A 130 -3.53 -9.53 0.42
N THR A 131 -3.71 -10.61 1.16
CA THR A 131 -2.81 -11.03 2.25
C THR A 131 -1.96 -12.21 1.83
N GLU A 132 -0.69 -12.26 2.27
CA GLU A 132 0.20 -13.40 1.94
C GLU A 132 -0.33 -14.71 2.52
N HIS A 133 -0.93 -14.65 3.74
CA HIS A 133 -1.52 -15.78 4.45
C HIS A 133 -3.03 -15.64 4.63
N ASP A 134 -3.72 -16.75 4.91
CA ASP A 134 -5.16 -16.74 5.23
C ASP A 134 -5.41 -16.17 6.63
N VAL A 135 -5.51 -14.84 6.74
CA VAL A 135 -5.70 -14.14 8.03
C VAL A 135 -7.02 -14.47 8.74
N LEU A 136 -8.03 -14.99 8.03
CA LEU A 136 -9.29 -15.43 8.62
C LEU A 136 -9.33 -16.93 8.88
N GLY A 137 -8.39 -17.71 8.35
CA GLY A 137 -8.15 -19.11 8.69
C GLY A 137 -9.27 -20.08 8.33
N LYS A 138 -10.06 -19.78 7.27
CA LYS A 138 -11.18 -20.63 6.85
C LYS A 138 -10.96 -21.30 5.48
N GLY A 139 -9.77 -21.13 4.90
CA GLY A 139 -9.39 -21.74 3.62
C GLY A 139 -10.20 -21.27 2.41
N LYS A 140 -10.87 -20.13 2.49
CA LYS A 140 -11.62 -19.58 1.36
C LYS A 140 -10.72 -18.71 0.48
N PRO A 141 -10.97 -18.65 -0.84
CA PRO A 141 -10.20 -17.78 -1.74
C PRO A 141 -10.39 -16.30 -1.43
N ILE A 142 -11.63 -15.90 -1.15
CA ILE A 142 -12.04 -14.54 -0.81
C ILE A 142 -13.06 -14.59 0.32
N TYR A 143 -12.99 -13.61 1.20
CA TYR A 143 -13.97 -13.34 2.23
C TYR A 143 -14.60 -11.98 1.98
N HIS A 144 -15.93 -11.97 1.83
CA HIS A 144 -16.71 -10.74 1.70
C HIS A 144 -17.27 -10.39 3.08
N ILE A 145 -17.05 -9.16 3.51
CA ILE A 145 -17.48 -8.65 4.81
C ILE A 145 -18.37 -7.44 4.57
N ASP A 146 -19.67 -7.66 4.74
CA ASP A 146 -20.72 -6.66 4.66
C ASP A 146 -21.42 -6.52 6.01
N ARG A 147 -22.13 -5.40 6.19
CA ARG A 147 -22.95 -5.20 7.38
C ARG A 147 -24.30 -5.91 7.21
N VAL A 148 -24.72 -6.60 8.26
CA VAL A 148 -25.97 -7.39 8.29
C VAL A 148 -26.85 -6.92 9.42
N ILE A 149 -28.15 -6.82 9.17
CA ILE A 149 -29.19 -6.58 10.17
C ILE A 149 -29.36 -7.90 10.94
N LYS A 150 -28.96 -7.93 12.21
CA LYS A 150 -28.91 -9.17 13.01
C LYS A 150 -30.29 -9.83 13.19
N GLU A 151 -31.34 -9.04 13.26
CA GLU A 151 -32.69 -9.46 13.50
C GLU A 151 -33.34 -10.17 12.30
N THR A 152 -32.93 -9.81 11.07
CA THR A 152 -33.51 -10.34 9.83
C THR A 152 -32.54 -11.19 9.03
N GLY A 153 -31.22 -11.03 9.22
CA GLY A 153 -30.18 -11.67 8.43
C GLY A 153 -29.94 -11.01 7.06
N GLU A 154 -30.62 -9.92 6.76
CA GLU A 154 -30.49 -9.19 5.51
C GLU A 154 -29.30 -8.26 5.51
N ASN A 155 -28.73 -8.00 4.34
CA ASN A 155 -27.68 -6.99 4.18
C ASN A 155 -28.23 -5.61 4.53
N PHE A 156 -27.41 -4.81 5.22
CA PHE A 156 -27.76 -3.44 5.58
C PHE A 156 -27.83 -2.51 4.36
N GLY A 157 -27.04 -2.82 3.30
CA GLY A 157 -27.11 -2.11 2.03
C GLY A 157 -26.48 -0.72 2.05
N ASP A 158 -25.43 -0.51 2.83
CA ASP A 158 -24.72 0.77 2.95
C ASP A 158 -23.60 0.95 1.93
N GLU A 159 -23.46 0.01 0.99
CA GLU A 159 -22.53 0.07 -0.15
C GLU A 159 -21.05 0.24 0.24
N ALA A 160 -20.69 -0.16 1.47
CA ALA A 160 -19.33 -0.15 1.97
C ALA A 160 -18.83 -1.58 2.22
N HIS A 161 -17.96 -2.06 1.34
CA HIS A 161 -17.52 -3.44 1.27
C HIS A 161 -16.08 -3.63 1.74
N ILE A 162 -15.80 -4.70 2.48
CA ILE A 162 -14.44 -5.10 2.84
C ILE A 162 -14.21 -6.51 2.31
N LEU A 163 -13.11 -6.72 1.59
CA LEU A 163 -12.72 -8.03 1.08
C LEU A 163 -11.35 -8.43 1.58
N TYR A 164 -11.22 -9.72 1.91
CA TYR A 164 -9.92 -10.33 2.17
C TYR A 164 -9.66 -11.42 1.14
N VAL A 165 -8.57 -11.28 0.40
CA VAL A 165 -8.11 -12.24 -0.61
C VAL A 165 -6.98 -13.06 -0.01
N ASN A 166 -7.16 -14.37 0.03
CA ASN A 166 -6.21 -15.32 0.58
C ASN A 166 -5.06 -15.61 -0.40
N GLY A 167 -3.88 -15.05 -0.15
CA GLY A 167 -2.69 -15.22 -1.00
C GLY A 167 -2.08 -16.62 -0.98
N GLU A 168 -2.49 -17.51 -0.07
CA GLU A 168 -2.10 -18.93 -0.09
C GLU A 168 -2.99 -19.79 -0.98
N TYR A 169 -4.15 -19.26 -1.39
CA TYR A 169 -5.11 -20.02 -2.17
C TYR A 169 -4.56 -20.38 -3.55
N ARG A 170 -4.66 -21.67 -3.91
CA ARG A 170 -4.14 -22.21 -5.18
C ARG A 170 -5.12 -23.22 -5.75
N ASP A 171 -5.71 -22.87 -6.89
CA ASP A 171 -6.49 -23.76 -7.75
C ASP A 171 -6.53 -23.21 -9.18
N GLU A 172 -7.31 -23.83 -10.06
CA GLU A 172 -7.47 -23.41 -11.45
C GLU A 172 -8.46 -22.24 -11.64
N SER A 173 -9.05 -21.70 -10.56
CA SER A 173 -9.94 -20.54 -10.64
C SER A 173 -9.16 -19.27 -11.00
N PRO A 174 -9.84 -18.21 -11.49
CA PRO A 174 -9.19 -16.93 -11.76
C PRO A 174 -8.44 -16.37 -10.54
N ILE A 175 -9.03 -16.49 -9.34
CA ILE A 175 -8.41 -16.00 -8.12
C ILE A 175 -7.22 -16.86 -7.69
N GLY A 176 -7.30 -18.19 -7.80
CA GLY A 176 -6.18 -19.08 -7.51
C GLY A 176 -5.01 -18.84 -8.47
N THR A 177 -5.30 -18.59 -9.73
CA THR A 177 -4.31 -18.20 -10.74
C THR A 177 -3.68 -16.85 -10.43
N LEU A 178 -4.48 -15.85 -10.02
CA LEU A 178 -3.98 -14.52 -9.63
C LEU A 178 -3.04 -14.62 -8.42
N MET A 179 -3.40 -15.39 -7.40
CA MET A 179 -2.57 -15.56 -6.20
C MET A 179 -1.30 -16.38 -6.50
N HIS A 180 -1.35 -17.31 -7.45
CA HIS A 180 -0.15 -17.93 -8.00
C HIS A 180 0.78 -16.86 -8.60
N ASP A 181 0.26 -16.01 -9.48
CA ASP A 181 1.03 -14.99 -10.18
C ASP A 181 1.64 -13.96 -9.21
N PHE A 182 0.91 -13.56 -8.17
CA PHE A 182 1.42 -12.67 -7.13
C PHE A 182 2.59 -13.27 -6.35
N SER A 183 2.69 -14.60 -6.26
CA SER A 183 3.78 -15.30 -5.58
C SER A 183 5.00 -15.60 -6.47
N CYS A 184 4.89 -15.43 -7.79
CA CYS A 184 5.95 -15.75 -8.74
C CYS A 184 7.10 -14.74 -8.68
N THR A 185 8.33 -15.25 -8.72
CA THR A 185 9.55 -14.43 -8.88
C THR A 185 9.95 -14.26 -10.34
N ASN A 186 9.56 -15.17 -11.23
CA ASN A 186 9.90 -15.13 -12.66
C ASN A 186 8.69 -14.72 -13.49
N ALA A 187 8.86 -13.78 -14.41
CA ALA A 187 7.80 -13.35 -15.32
C ALA A 187 7.27 -14.50 -16.22
N LYS A 188 8.10 -15.51 -16.49
CA LYS A 188 7.73 -16.69 -17.32
C LYS A 188 6.72 -17.60 -16.64
N ASP A 189 6.69 -17.61 -15.30
CA ASP A 189 5.80 -18.44 -14.51
C ASP A 189 4.43 -17.79 -14.30
N ILE A 190 4.32 -16.48 -14.60
CA ILE A 190 3.10 -15.69 -14.49
C ILE A 190 2.15 -16.03 -15.64
N LYS A 191 0.93 -16.43 -15.30
CA LYS A 191 -0.09 -16.89 -16.27
C LYS A 191 -0.86 -15.72 -16.90
N TYR A 192 -1.18 -14.67 -16.14
CA TYR A 192 -1.83 -13.48 -16.67
C TYR A 192 -0.83 -12.63 -17.46
N ARG A 193 -1.08 -12.50 -18.77
CA ARG A 193 -0.19 -11.83 -19.72
C ARG A 193 0.14 -10.40 -19.29
N THR A 194 -0.86 -9.62 -18.89
CA THR A 194 -0.70 -8.23 -18.46
C THR A 194 0.31 -8.11 -17.32
N LEU A 195 0.21 -8.97 -16.28
CA LEU A 195 1.16 -9.02 -15.18
C LEU A 195 2.54 -9.51 -15.62
N SER A 196 2.58 -10.58 -16.44
CA SER A 196 3.84 -11.13 -16.95
C SER A 196 4.65 -10.12 -17.75
N GLU A 197 4.02 -9.36 -18.64
CA GLU A 197 4.66 -8.31 -19.44
C GLU A 197 5.20 -7.19 -18.53
N ARG A 198 4.44 -6.77 -17.51
CA ARG A 198 4.85 -5.72 -16.59
C ARG A 198 6.01 -6.16 -15.68
N VAL A 199 5.94 -7.37 -15.13
CA VAL A 199 7.02 -7.96 -14.33
C VAL A 199 8.27 -8.16 -15.17
N ARG A 200 8.13 -8.62 -16.41
CA ARG A 200 9.25 -8.76 -17.34
C ARG A 200 9.93 -7.44 -17.63
N TYR A 201 9.16 -6.37 -17.86
CA TYR A 201 9.71 -5.05 -18.08
C TYR A 201 10.62 -4.63 -16.92
N PHE A 202 10.17 -4.72 -15.68
CA PHE A 202 10.96 -4.30 -14.52
C PHE A 202 12.12 -5.22 -14.16
N LYS A 203 12.13 -6.47 -14.63
CA LYS A 203 13.17 -7.45 -14.30
C LYS A 203 14.15 -7.74 -15.44
N GLU A 204 13.74 -7.53 -16.69
CA GLU A 204 14.50 -8.00 -17.85
C GLU A 204 14.78 -6.93 -18.91
N ASP A 205 14.12 -5.76 -18.84
CA ASP A 205 14.36 -4.61 -19.71
C ASP A 205 15.30 -3.59 -19.04
N GLU A 206 16.27 -3.03 -19.78
CA GLU A 206 17.26 -2.09 -19.22
C GLU A 206 16.59 -0.89 -18.55
N LYS A 207 15.56 -0.30 -19.18
CA LYS A 207 14.86 0.88 -18.64
C LYS A 207 14.07 0.53 -17.38
N GLY A 208 13.40 -0.61 -17.39
CA GLY A 208 12.63 -1.08 -16.22
C GLY A 208 13.54 -1.38 -15.04
N VAL A 209 14.66 -2.07 -15.26
CA VAL A 209 15.68 -2.34 -14.23
C VAL A 209 16.29 -1.04 -13.71
N ALA A 210 16.59 -0.09 -14.59
CA ALA A 210 17.11 1.24 -14.17
C ALA A 210 16.11 1.98 -13.27
N ALA A 211 14.82 1.95 -13.62
CA ALA A 211 13.76 2.55 -12.81
C ALA A 211 13.65 1.89 -11.42
N MET A 212 13.76 0.55 -11.35
CA MET A 212 13.77 -0.17 -10.07
C MET A 212 15.01 0.13 -9.23
N CYS A 213 16.20 0.15 -9.85
CA CYS A 213 17.44 0.49 -9.14
C CYS A 213 17.36 1.91 -8.56
N LYS A 214 16.84 2.87 -9.33
CA LYS A 214 16.65 4.24 -8.86
C LYS A 214 15.67 4.32 -7.69
N ALA A 215 14.52 3.65 -7.79
CA ALA A 215 13.55 3.60 -6.69
C ALA A 215 14.17 3.01 -5.40
N MET A 216 14.96 1.94 -5.51
CA MET A 216 15.64 1.35 -4.36
C MET A 216 16.74 2.26 -3.78
N GLU A 217 17.43 3.07 -4.61
CA GLU A 217 18.37 4.08 -4.16
C GLU A 217 17.65 5.17 -3.38
N ASP A 218 16.57 5.74 -3.92
CA ASP A 218 15.76 6.77 -3.28
C ASP A 218 15.23 6.29 -1.92
N MET A 219 14.71 5.06 -1.83
CA MET A 219 14.27 4.47 -0.56
C MET A 219 15.40 4.31 0.46
N ARG A 220 16.62 3.93 0.02
CA ARG A 220 17.78 3.86 0.91
C ARG A 220 18.16 5.23 1.46
N ASP A 221 18.14 6.24 0.61
CA ASP A 221 18.46 7.62 0.98
C ASP A 221 17.43 8.19 1.94
N GLU A 222 16.14 7.98 1.69
CA GLU A 222 15.05 8.36 2.60
C GLU A 222 15.15 7.64 3.95
N ALA A 223 15.42 6.35 3.95
CA ALA A 223 15.59 5.58 5.18
C ALA A 223 16.81 6.06 5.99
N ALA A 224 17.93 6.37 5.31
CA ALA A 224 19.12 6.92 5.95
C ALA A 224 18.85 8.31 6.56
N LEU A 225 18.13 9.17 5.83
CA LEU A 225 17.73 10.50 6.32
C LEU A 225 16.79 10.38 7.53
N ALA A 226 15.78 9.51 7.46
CA ALA A 226 14.85 9.26 8.55
C ALA A 226 15.57 8.72 9.80
N ALA A 227 16.52 7.80 9.66
CA ALA A 227 17.31 7.26 10.75
C ALA A 227 18.16 8.35 11.42
N ARG A 228 18.83 9.20 10.63
CA ARG A 228 19.60 10.34 11.15
C ARG A 228 18.72 11.32 11.92
N LEU A 229 17.54 11.64 11.38
CA LEU A 229 16.58 12.53 12.06
C LEU A 229 16.06 11.92 13.36
N ALA A 230 15.79 10.61 13.37
CA ALA A 230 15.37 9.90 14.58
C ALA A 230 16.46 9.93 15.67
N GLU A 231 17.72 9.71 15.31
CA GLU A 231 18.86 9.80 16.20
C GLU A 231 19.01 11.22 16.80
N ARG A 232 18.93 12.27 15.96
CA ARG A 232 18.95 13.67 16.41
C ARG A 232 17.84 13.97 17.40
N LYS A 233 16.62 13.51 17.12
CA LYS A 233 15.47 13.67 18.02
C LYS A 233 15.65 12.90 19.34
N GLU A 234 16.30 11.74 19.30
CA GLU A 234 16.61 10.99 20.50
C GLU A 234 17.65 11.72 21.38
N VAL A 235 18.72 12.27 20.77
CA VAL A 235 19.72 13.11 21.45
C VAL A 235 19.05 14.30 22.12
N ALA A 236 18.27 15.08 21.35
CA ALA A 236 17.53 16.24 21.90
C ALA A 236 16.61 15.81 23.06
N SER A 237 15.92 14.69 22.91
CA SER A 237 15.04 14.16 23.95
C SER A 237 15.77 13.76 25.24
N ARG A 238 16.99 13.22 25.13
CA ARG A 238 17.84 12.92 26.30
C ARG A 238 18.33 14.19 26.99
N LEU A 239 18.72 15.20 26.22
CA LEU A 239 19.18 16.51 26.78
C LEU A 239 18.04 17.27 27.46
N LEU A 240 16.86 17.31 26.85
CA LEU A 240 15.64 17.85 27.48
C LEU A 240 15.29 17.18 28.81
N LYS A 241 15.57 15.85 28.95
CA LYS A 241 15.36 15.16 30.25
C LYS A 241 16.29 15.60 31.34
N LYS A 242 17.52 16.02 31.00
CA LYS A 242 18.52 16.46 31.97
C LYS A 242 18.19 17.87 32.53
N GLY A 243 17.46 18.70 31.77
CA GLY A 243 16.96 20.01 32.22
C GLY A 243 18.03 21.07 32.46
N ALA A 244 19.27 20.85 32.02
CA ALA A 244 20.42 21.73 32.35
C ALA A 244 20.83 22.66 31.20
N MET A 245 20.12 22.62 30.04
CA MET A 245 20.49 23.34 28.83
C MET A 245 19.30 24.13 28.26
N SER A 246 19.59 25.24 27.59
CA SER A 246 18.60 26.00 26.82
C SER A 246 18.15 25.26 25.57
N PHE A 247 17.02 25.65 24.96
CA PHE A 247 16.57 25.07 23.71
C PHE A 247 17.55 25.36 22.57
N GLU A 248 18.22 26.48 22.57
CA GLU A 248 19.24 26.88 21.61
C GLU A 248 20.48 25.99 21.70
N GLU A 249 20.99 25.71 22.90
CA GLU A 249 22.11 24.79 23.10
C GLU A 249 21.75 23.36 22.71
N ILE A 250 20.53 22.90 23.01
CA ILE A 250 20.06 21.56 22.60
C ILE A 250 19.92 21.47 21.09
N ALA A 251 19.43 22.51 20.42
CA ALA A 251 19.30 22.58 18.99
C ALA A 251 20.65 22.46 18.29
N GLU A 252 21.67 23.19 18.77
CA GLU A 252 23.04 23.15 18.25
C GLU A 252 23.65 21.72 18.39
N ILE A 253 23.56 21.12 19.57
CA ILE A 253 24.12 19.78 19.85
C ILE A 253 23.39 18.69 19.04
N SER A 254 22.08 18.76 18.96
CA SER A 254 21.27 17.75 18.26
C SER A 254 21.17 17.96 16.76
N GLN A 255 21.65 19.11 16.25
CA GLN A 255 21.48 19.53 14.84
C GLN A 255 20.01 19.55 14.40
N LEU A 256 19.11 19.96 15.29
CA LEU A 256 17.70 20.24 15.04
C LEU A 256 17.46 21.74 15.06
N SER A 257 16.33 22.20 14.51
CA SER A 257 15.89 23.58 14.71
C SER A 257 15.39 23.79 16.15
N VAL A 258 15.42 25.03 16.61
CA VAL A 258 14.89 25.39 17.95
C VAL A 258 13.39 25.07 18.03
N GLU A 259 12.65 25.26 16.93
CA GLU A 259 11.23 24.91 16.84
C GLU A 259 10.99 23.40 17.02
N GLU A 260 11.82 22.55 16.40
CA GLU A 260 11.73 21.10 16.58
C GLU A 260 12.02 20.68 18.02
N VAL A 261 13.01 21.30 18.66
CA VAL A 261 13.33 21.04 20.08
C VAL A 261 12.16 21.47 20.97
N ARG A 262 11.55 22.64 20.74
CA ARG A 262 10.34 23.09 21.46
C ARG A 262 9.16 22.15 21.27
N ALA A 263 8.93 21.69 20.03
CA ALA A 263 7.88 20.71 19.72
C ALA A 263 8.09 19.36 20.45
N LEU A 264 9.35 18.92 20.60
CA LEU A 264 9.68 17.74 21.39
C LEU A 264 9.44 17.94 22.90
N ALA A 265 9.68 19.14 23.42
CA ALA A 265 9.41 19.50 24.81
C ALA A 265 7.88 19.57 25.09
N GLY A 266 7.10 20.18 24.17
CA GLY A 266 5.64 20.33 24.30
C GLY A 266 4.86 19.01 24.26
N LYS A 267 5.31 18.01 23.49
CA LYS A 267 4.71 16.65 23.44
C LYS A 267 4.85 15.84 24.74
N ARG A 268 5.55 16.35 25.72
CA ARG A 268 5.77 15.71 27.04
C ARG A 268 4.87 16.25 28.14
N GLY A 269 4.17 17.35 27.87
CA GLY A 269 3.25 17.98 28.84
C GLY A 269 1.77 17.67 28.57
N ALA A 270 1.49 16.84 27.53
CA ALA A 270 0.16 16.34 27.21
C ALA A 270 0.13 14.81 27.41
#